data_9084912f4b44005e05e41aaf088918d5
#
_entry.id   9084912f4b44005e05e41aaf088918d5
#
_cell.length_a   1.000
_cell.length_b   1.000
_cell.length_c   1.000
_cell.angle_alpha   90.00
_cell.angle_beta   90.00
_cell.angle_gamma   90.00
#
_symmetry.space_group_name_H-M   'P 1'
#
loop_
_entity.id
_entity.type
_entity.pdbx_description
1 polymer ?
#
loop_
_entity_poly.entity_id
_entity_poly.type
_entity_poly.pdbx_seq_one_letter_code
_entity_poly.pdbx_strand_id
1 'polypeptide(L)'
;MKVRDVKKVLWTLIGWVGIAMASNAIVIRHDVEKETYLASWEDFPPLAQFYVDGAHGILISPRWIVTAAHTTFCTPPGATILVAGEKVQVKRRFTHPDHRPGVSHDIALLELERPVTSVTPANIYKDTDETGKVVTFIGAGGTGTGIAGQTIDNAKNNGVLRKAYNTVQRADGALLQFVFNQGDEALPLEGIGGGGDSGGPAYIQHGDEFWVLGVSSRGEFGSTIGKYGNREYYSRVSYFTHWIDRVMNGTEQERRNIALPELKYLMAGLSKETLPEICADIGIK
;
A
#
# COMPACT_ATOMS: atom_id res chain seq x y z
N MET A 1 -34.41 -66.15 26.54
CA MET A 1 -33.04 -66.19 26.02
C MET A 1 -32.90 -64.97 25.22
N LYS A 2 -32.14 -63.98 25.70
CA LYS A 2 -32.03 -62.59 25.11
C LYS A 2 -30.91 -62.52 24.08
N VAL A 3 -31.26 -62.11 22.88
CA VAL A 3 -30.32 -61.79 21.80
C VAL A 3 -29.75 -60.38 22.05
N ARG A 4 -28.42 -60.23 22.09
CA ARG A 4 -27.72 -58.97 22.27
C ARG A 4 -27.44 -58.35 20.89
N ASP A 5 -27.98 -57.16 20.65
CA ASP A 5 -27.65 -56.30 19.51
C ASP A 5 -26.24 -55.72 19.64
N VAL A 6 -25.40 -56.00 18.65
CA VAL A 6 -24.08 -55.39 18.49
C VAL A 6 -24.25 -54.19 17.55
N LYS A 7 -24.30 -52.99 18.12
CA LYS A 7 -24.23 -51.73 17.34
C LYS A 7 -22.78 -51.53 16.83
N LYS A 8 -22.60 -51.68 15.55
CA LYS A 8 -21.38 -51.24 14.85
C LYS A 8 -21.36 -49.71 14.80
N VAL A 9 -20.43 -49.11 15.55
CA VAL A 9 -20.13 -47.67 15.45
C VAL A 9 -19.22 -47.48 14.24
N LEU A 10 -19.77 -46.93 13.17
CA LEU A 10 -19.02 -46.54 11.96
C LEU A 10 -18.42 -45.13 12.22
N TRP A 11 -17.12 -45.07 12.49
CA TRP A 11 -16.39 -43.82 12.56
C TRP A 11 -16.16 -43.30 11.13
N THR A 12 -16.97 -42.37 10.70
CA THR A 12 -16.69 -41.56 9.50
C THR A 12 -15.59 -40.58 9.83
N LEU A 13 -14.39 -40.84 9.31
CA LEU A 13 -13.31 -39.86 9.24
C LEU A 13 -13.76 -38.75 8.29
N ILE A 14 -14.30 -37.67 8.87
CA ILE A 14 -14.45 -36.41 8.15
C ILE A 14 -13.06 -35.82 8.05
N GLY A 15 -12.41 -36.06 6.93
CA GLY A 15 -11.19 -35.35 6.57
C GLY A 15 -11.53 -33.87 6.46
N TRP A 16 -11.01 -33.08 7.38
CA TRP A 16 -10.95 -31.63 7.23
C TRP A 16 -10.00 -31.35 6.06
N VAL A 17 -10.57 -31.20 4.86
CA VAL A 17 -9.89 -30.50 3.79
C VAL A 17 -9.89 -29.04 4.22
N GLY A 18 -8.81 -28.62 4.83
CA GLY A 18 -8.55 -27.21 5.06
C GLY A 18 -8.52 -26.54 3.69
N ILE A 19 -9.62 -25.88 3.32
CA ILE A 19 -9.60 -24.94 2.21
C ILE A 19 -8.69 -23.82 2.70
N ALA A 20 -7.42 -23.84 2.27
CA ALA A 20 -6.54 -22.70 2.40
C ALA A 20 -7.22 -21.56 1.63
N MET A 21 -7.88 -20.66 2.35
CA MET A 21 -8.37 -19.42 1.80
C MET A 21 -7.13 -18.66 1.30
N ALA A 22 -6.92 -18.65 -0.01
CA ALA A 22 -5.86 -17.89 -0.63
C ALA A 22 -6.20 -16.40 -0.47
N SER A 23 -5.59 -15.78 0.51
CA SER A 23 -5.62 -14.33 0.70
C SER A 23 -4.49 -13.71 -0.15
N ASN A 24 -4.73 -12.56 -0.74
CA ASN A 24 -3.94 -12.07 -1.89
C ASN A 24 -3.83 -10.53 -1.92
N ALA A 25 -2.62 -10.00 -2.14
CA ALA A 25 -2.30 -8.59 -2.42
C ALA A 25 -1.51 -8.50 -3.74
N ILE A 26 -1.44 -7.34 -4.38
CA ILE A 26 -0.78 -7.11 -5.67
C ILE A 26 -1.30 -8.05 -6.77
N VAL A 27 -1.52 -7.55 -7.96
CA VAL A 27 -1.88 -8.38 -9.12
C VAL A 27 -0.61 -8.92 -9.75
N ILE A 28 -0.56 -10.25 -9.92
CA ILE A 28 0.65 -11.00 -10.23
C ILE A 28 0.61 -11.62 -11.63
N ARG A 29 1.71 -12.13 -12.11
CA ARG A 29 1.76 -12.93 -13.34
C ARG A 29 0.92 -14.20 -13.16
N HIS A 30 0.22 -14.60 -14.23
CA HIS A 30 -0.63 -15.81 -14.25
C HIS A 30 0.17 -17.12 -14.36
N ASP A 31 1.40 -17.03 -14.82
CA ASP A 31 2.32 -18.14 -15.13
C ASP A 31 3.40 -18.35 -14.05
N VAL A 32 3.27 -17.69 -12.91
CA VAL A 32 4.15 -17.82 -11.75
C VAL A 32 3.34 -18.22 -10.52
N GLU A 33 3.87 -19.17 -9.75
CA GLU A 33 3.23 -19.64 -8.52
C GLU A 33 3.01 -18.49 -7.54
N LYS A 34 1.76 -18.32 -7.08
CA LYS A 34 1.34 -17.18 -6.25
C LYS A 34 2.08 -17.11 -4.90
N GLU A 35 2.54 -18.24 -4.39
CA GLU A 35 3.27 -18.34 -3.14
C GLU A 35 4.63 -17.65 -3.20
N THR A 36 5.24 -17.54 -4.39
CA THR A 36 6.53 -16.84 -4.59
C THR A 36 6.43 -15.32 -4.42
N TYR A 37 5.23 -14.77 -4.48
CA TYR A 37 4.97 -13.36 -4.23
C TYR A 37 4.69 -13.04 -2.76
N LEU A 38 4.50 -14.04 -1.90
CA LEU A 38 4.24 -13.81 -0.49
C LEU A 38 5.37 -13.01 0.14
N ALA A 39 4.99 -12.06 0.97
CA ALA A 39 5.89 -11.19 1.71
C ALA A 39 5.50 -11.12 3.18
N SER A 40 6.41 -10.65 3.98
CA SER A 40 6.25 -10.38 5.39
C SER A 40 6.62 -8.93 5.71
N TRP A 41 6.40 -8.49 6.93
CA TRP A 41 6.81 -7.17 7.39
C TRP A 41 8.34 -6.99 7.40
N GLU A 42 9.10 -8.08 7.48
CA GLU A 42 10.57 -8.08 7.42
C GLU A 42 11.09 -7.78 6.01
N ASP A 43 10.30 -8.00 4.96
CA ASP A 43 10.69 -7.66 3.59
C ASP A 43 10.74 -6.15 3.33
N PHE A 44 9.98 -5.37 4.10
CA PHE A 44 10.03 -3.90 4.11
C PHE A 44 9.59 -3.37 5.47
N PRO A 45 10.46 -3.38 6.49
CA PRO A 45 10.11 -3.00 7.86
C PRO A 45 9.49 -1.60 8.03
N PRO A 46 9.87 -0.55 7.23
CA PRO A 46 9.27 0.78 7.35
C PRO A 46 7.85 0.90 6.78
N LEU A 47 7.20 -0.21 6.39
CA LEU A 47 5.81 -0.17 5.91
C LEU A 47 4.86 0.30 7.02
N ALA A 48 3.95 1.19 6.64
CA ALA A 48 2.79 1.56 7.46
C ALA A 48 1.51 1.10 6.79
N GLN A 49 0.51 0.70 7.59
CA GLN A 49 -0.83 0.35 7.15
C GLN A 49 -1.85 1.25 7.85
N PHE A 50 -2.78 1.83 7.09
CA PHE A 50 -3.71 2.81 7.61
C PHE A 50 -5.07 2.22 7.97
N TYR A 51 -5.52 1.22 7.22
CA TYR A 51 -6.84 0.61 7.37
C TYR A 51 -6.71 -0.91 7.44
N VAL A 52 -7.69 -1.56 8.01
CA VAL A 52 -7.71 -3.02 8.12
C VAL A 52 -7.69 -3.72 6.76
N ASP A 53 -8.12 -3.02 5.71
CA ASP A 53 -8.24 -3.51 4.35
C ASP A 53 -7.22 -2.90 3.36
N GLY A 54 -6.18 -2.22 3.85
CA GLY A 54 -5.10 -1.68 3.02
C GLY A 54 -4.81 -0.21 3.27
N ALA A 55 -4.45 0.50 2.23
CA ALA A 55 -3.84 1.82 2.22
C ALA A 55 -2.58 1.90 3.09
N HIS A 56 -1.51 2.31 2.47
CA HIS A 56 -0.18 2.20 3.02
C HIS A 56 0.55 3.54 3.09
N GLY A 57 1.64 3.55 3.82
CA GLY A 57 2.61 4.61 3.85
C GLY A 57 3.98 4.07 4.21
N ILE A 58 4.97 4.92 4.24
CA ILE A 58 6.35 4.55 4.47
C ILE A 58 6.93 5.43 5.57
N LEU A 59 7.49 4.83 6.62
CA LEU A 59 8.26 5.53 7.63
C LEU A 59 9.57 6.03 7.01
N ILE A 60 9.74 7.35 6.89
CA ILE A 60 10.93 8.02 6.32
C ILE A 60 11.78 8.74 7.36
N SER A 61 11.30 8.81 8.58
CA SER A 61 11.98 9.32 9.77
C SER A 61 11.19 8.81 10.98
N PRO A 62 11.76 8.74 12.19
CA PRO A 62 11.06 8.16 13.35
C PRO A 62 9.66 8.73 13.64
N ARG A 63 9.35 9.93 13.16
CA ARG A 63 8.05 10.58 13.35
C ARG A 63 7.31 10.91 12.04
N TRP A 64 7.80 10.46 10.89
CA TRP A 64 7.27 10.90 9.62
C TRP A 64 6.97 9.75 8.69
N ILE A 65 5.73 9.74 8.19
CA ILE A 65 5.28 8.83 7.15
C ILE A 65 5.06 9.63 5.87
N VAL A 66 5.57 9.14 4.74
CA VAL A 66 5.17 9.59 3.40
C VAL A 66 4.14 8.63 2.82
N THR A 67 3.13 9.17 2.14
CA THR A 67 2.05 8.40 1.50
C THR A 67 1.39 9.20 0.39
N ALA A 68 0.40 8.63 -0.29
CA ALA A 68 -0.46 9.36 -1.21
C ALA A 68 -1.49 10.21 -0.44
N ALA A 69 -1.81 11.39 -0.95
CA ALA A 69 -2.78 12.28 -0.30
C ALA A 69 -4.18 11.65 -0.25
N HIS A 70 -4.59 10.96 -1.32
CA HIS A 70 -5.91 10.33 -1.40
C HIS A 70 -6.13 9.24 -0.36
N THR A 71 -5.07 8.58 0.15
CA THR A 71 -5.21 7.53 1.17
C THR A 71 -5.49 8.07 2.57
N THR A 72 -5.36 9.38 2.78
CA THR A 72 -5.40 9.96 4.13
C THR A 72 -6.80 10.35 4.60
N PHE A 73 -7.85 9.88 3.94
CA PHE A 73 -9.24 10.29 4.24
C PHE A 73 -9.72 9.89 5.64
N CYS A 74 -9.28 8.76 6.17
CA CYS A 74 -9.56 8.33 7.55
C CYS A 74 -8.34 8.43 8.49
N THR A 75 -7.35 9.28 8.19
CA THR A 75 -6.20 9.54 9.08
C THR A 75 -6.15 10.98 9.60
N PRO A 76 -7.24 11.51 10.19
CA PRO A 76 -7.17 12.80 10.87
C PRO A 76 -6.24 12.71 12.10
N PRO A 77 -5.88 13.86 12.72
CA PRO A 77 -5.22 13.86 14.02
C PRO A 77 -5.95 12.97 15.04
N GLY A 78 -5.22 12.13 15.76
CA GLY A 78 -5.74 11.14 16.69
C GLY A 78 -6.09 9.77 16.07
N ALA A 79 -6.14 9.64 14.75
CA ALA A 79 -6.35 8.33 14.11
C ALA A 79 -5.19 7.39 14.42
N THR A 80 -5.51 6.10 14.64
CA THR A 80 -4.53 5.04 14.84
C THR A 80 -4.14 4.41 13.51
N ILE A 81 -2.85 4.23 13.29
CA ILE A 81 -2.28 3.48 12.17
C ILE A 81 -1.30 2.43 12.69
N LEU A 82 -0.97 1.42 11.88
CA LEU A 82 0.10 0.48 12.17
C LEU A 82 1.39 0.93 11.48
N VAL A 83 2.50 0.92 12.20
CA VAL A 83 3.85 1.13 11.65
C VAL A 83 4.74 0.06 12.25
N ALA A 84 5.35 -0.76 11.41
CA ALA A 84 6.17 -1.90 11.89
C ALA A 84 5.42 -2.80 12.90
N GLY A 85 4.11 -2.98 12.70
CA GLY A 85 3.25 -3.74 13.62
C GLY A 85 2.84 -3.00 14.91
N GLU A 86 3.36 -1.81 15.17
CA GLU A 86 3.00 -1.00 16.33
C GLU A 86 1.83 -0.06 16.02
N LYS A 87 0.86 0.05 16.95
CA LYS A 87 -0.18 1.09 16.89
C LYS A 87 0.40 2.44 17.29
N VAL A 88 0.27 3.42 16.39
CA VAL A 88 0.73 4.79 16.59
C VAL A 88 -0.35 5.77 16.17
N GLN A 89 -0.50 6.88 16.90
CA GLN A 89 -1.46 7.91 16.53
C GLN A 89 -0.84 8.96 15.60
N VAL A 90 -1.66 9.42 14.66
CA VAL A 90 -1.34 10.55 13.79
C VAL A 90 -1.51 11.84 14.59
N LYS A 91 -0.46 12.66 14.66
CA LYS A 91 -0.47 13.98 15.27
C LYS A 91 -0.98 15.05 14.31
N ARG A 92 -0.48 15.03 13.07
CA ARG A 92 -0.85 15.98 12.02
C ARG A 92 -0.78 15.32 10.65
N ARG A 93 -1.59 15.84 9.75
CA ARG A 93 -1.62 15.48 8.34
C ARG A 93 -1.30 16.68 7.48
N PHE A 94 -0.46 16.47 6.48
CA PHE A 94 -0.04 17.46 5.49
C PHE A 94 -0.26 16.87 4.10
N THR A 95 -1.17 17.43 3.32
CA THR A 95 -1.28 17.11 1.89
C THR A 95 -0.60 18.20 1.07
N HIS A 96 -0.04 17.83 -0.07
CA HIS A 96 0.56 18.83 -0.95
C HIS A 96 -0.49 19.89 -1.34
N PRO A 97 -0.16 21.20 -1.31
CA PRO A 97 -1.15 22.25 -1.57
C PRO A 97 -1.76 22.18 -2.98
N ASP A 98 -1.01 21.67 -3.95
CA ASP A 98 -1.45 21.49 -5.34
C ASP A 98 -2.10 20.13 -5.59
N HIS A 99 -2.37 19.35 -4.53
CA HIS A 99 -3.06 18.08 -4.67
C HIS A 99 -4.43 18.27 -5.32
N ARG A 100 -4.69 17.51 -6.38
CA ARG A 100 -5.97 17.37 -7.07
C ARG A 100 -6.24 15.89 -7.27
N PRO A 101 -7.29 15.30 -6.67
CA PRO A 101 -7.59 13.89 -6.77
C PRO A 101 -7.61 13.39 -8.21
N GLY A 102 -6.89 12.31 -8.49
CA GLY A 102 -6.79 11.71 -9.82
C GLY A 102 -6.01 12.51 -10.87
N VAL A 103 -5.51 13.70 -10.54
CA VAL A 103 -4.88 14.63 -11.50
C VAL A 103 -3.40 14.86 -11.16
N SER A 104 -3.09 15.39 -9.97
CA SER A 104 -1.72 15.83 -9.67
C SER A 104 -1.40 15.84 -8.17
N HIS A 105 -0.10 15.81 -7.87
CA HIS A 105 0.49 16.06 -6.55
C HIS A 105 -0.15 15.20 -5.44
N ASP A 106 -0.41 13.95 -5.76
CA ASP A 106 -1.03 13.01 -4.82
C ASP A 106 0.02 12.48 -3.82
N ILE A 107 0.46 13.36 -2.94
CA ILE A 107 1.44 13.06 -1.90
C ILE A 107 1.04 13.73 -0.59
N ALA A 108 1.29 13.05 0.53
CA ALA A 108 1.04 13.53 1.87
C ALA A 108 2.13 13.09 2.84
N LEU A 109 2.24 13.84 3.94
CA LEU A 109 3.04 13.46 5.11
C LEU A 109 2.12 13.35 6.33
N LEU A 110 2.38 12.33 7.16
CA LEU A 110 1.79 12.21 8.47
C LEU A 110 2.88 12.37 9.52
N GLU A 111 2.69 13.29 10.47
CA GLU A 111 3.49 13.40 11.68
C GLU A 111 2.89 12.50 12.75
N LEU A 112 3.71 11.68 13.40
CA LEU A 112 3.30 10.76 14.45
C LEU A 112 3.40 11.39 15.84
N GLU A 113 2.48 11.05 16.75
CA GLU A 113 2.49 11.53 18.13
C GLU A 113 3.76 11.10 18.89
N ARG A 114 4.25 9.89 18.63
CA ARG A 114 5.49 9.38 19.22
C ARG A 114 6.43 8.86 18.11
N PRO A 115 7.75 8.84 18.35
CA PRO A 115 8.65 8.21 17.40
C PRO A 115 8.45 6.70 17.37
N VAL A 116 8.63 6.11 16.20
CA VAL A 116 8.82 4.67 15.98
C VAL A 116 10.31 4.43 15.81
N THR A 117 10.89 3.63 16.69
CA THR A 117 12.34 3.34 16.74
C THR A 117 12.66 1.86 16.69
N SER A 118 11.62 1.02 16.56
CA SER A 118 11.76 -0.43 16.44
C SER A 118 12.31 -0.87 15.08
N VAL A 119 12.23 0.00 14.07
CA VAL A 119 12.73 -0.24 12.72
C VAL A 119 13.48 0.97 12.18
N THR A 120 14.40 0.74 11.26
CA THR A 120 15.09 1.81 10.53
C THR A 120 14.15 2.41 9.48
N PRO A 121 13.92 3.73 9.47
CA PRO A 121 13.17 4.39 8.42
C PRO A 121 13.80 4.18 7.04
N ALA A 122 12.98 4.20 6.00
CA ALA A 122 13.48 4.20 4.63
C ALA A 122 14.06 5.56 4.24
N ASN A 123 15.07 5.55 3.39
CA ASN A 123 15.63 6.74 2.79
C ASN A 123 14.75 7.26 1.65
N ILE A 124 14.75 8.57 1.44
CA ILE A 124 14.15 9.21 0.27
C ILE A 124 15.16 9.15 -0.88
N TYR A 125 14.75 8.58 -2.02
CA TYR A 125 15.54 8.64 -3.24
C TYR A 125 15.50 10.07 -3.81
N LYS A 126 16.67 10.68 -4.00
CA LYS A 126 16.78 12.11 -4.39
C LYS A 126 17.31 12.30 -5.80
N ASP A 127 17.89 11.27 -6.41
CA ASP A 127 18.41 11.35 -7.77
C ASP A 127 17.25 11.32 -8.79
N THR A 128 17.53 11.79 -10.01
CA THR A 128 16.52 11.93 -11.08
C THR A 128 16.72 10.92 -12.21
N ASP A 129 17.39 9.81 -11.93
CA ASP A 129 17.74 8.74 -12.85
C ASP A 129 16.89 7.47 -12.64
N GLU A 130 15.63 7.62 -12.23
CA GLU A 130 14.76 6.51 -11.90
C GLU A 130 14.36 5.66 -13.10
N THR A 131 14.28 6.26 -14.31
CA THR A 131 13.90 5.53 -15.54
C THR A 131 14.83 4.35 -15.79
N GLY A 132 14.24 3.17 -16.02
CA GLY A 132 14.96 1.92 -16.22
C GLY A 132 15.33 1.17 -14.94
N LYS A 133 15.15 1.77 -13.76
CA LYS A 133 15.40 1.06 -12.51
C LYS A 133 14.30 0.02 -12.25
N VAL A 134 14.71 -1.15 -11.80
CA VAL A 134 13.79 -2.16 -11.27
C VAL A 134 13.52 -1.82 -9.81
N VAL A 135 12.25 -1.74 -9.46
CA VAL A 135 11.79 -1.46 -8.10
C VAL A 135 10.97 -2.62 -7.55
N THR A 136 10.83 -2.66 -6.24
CA THR A 136 9.92 -3.56 -5.54
C THR A 136 8.69 -2.79 -5.10
N PHE A 137 7.52 -3.41 -5.31
CA PHE A 137 6.25 -3.03 -4.67
C PHE A 137 5.98 -4.00 -3.52
N ILE A 138 5.34 -3.52 -2.46
CA ILE A 138 4.83 -4.34 -1.36
C ILE A 138 3.53 -3.74 -0.84
N GLY A 139 2.54 -4.59 -0.56
CA GLY A 139 1.26 -4.16 -0.04
C GLY A 139 0.33 -5.30 0.32
N ALA A 140 -0.83 -4.96 0.87
CA ALA A 140 -1.90 -5.87 1.31
C ALA A 140 -3.25 -5.57 0.60
N GLY A 141 -3.21 -4.96 -0.57
CA GLY A 141 -4.38 -4.62 -1.36
C GLY A 141 -5.08 -5.81 -2.02
N GLY A 142 -5.91 -5.55 -3.01
CA GLY A 142 -6.58 -6.56 -3.81
C GLY A 142 -5.63 -7.25 -4.78
N THR A 143 -6.03 -8.42 -5.28
CA THR A 143 -5.18 -9.23 -6.15
C THR A 143 -5.95 -10.01 -7.22
N GLY A 144 -5.18 -10.62 -8.07
CA GLY A 144 -5.57 -11.47 -9.18
C GLY A 144 -4.39 -11.76 -10.08
N THR A 145 -4.64 -12.00 -11.35
CA THR A 145 -3.61 -12.28 -12.33
C THR A 145 -3.70 -11.35 -13.53
N GLY A 146 -2.59 -11.14 -14.23
CA GLY A 146 -2.55 -10.27 -15.40
C GLY A 146 -3.55 -10.60 -16.51
N ILE A 147 -4.02 -11.85 -16.60
CA ILE A 147 -5.10 -12.25 -17.54
C ILE A 147 -6.48 -11.84 -17.01
N ALA A 148 -6.77 -12.17 -15.76
CA ALA A 148 -8.09 -11.92 -15.17
C ALA A 148 -8.25 -10.48 -14.66
N GLY A 149 -7.14 -9.83 -14.31
CA GLY A 149 -7.11 -8.62 -13.50
C GLY A 149 -7.33 -8.94 -12.04
N GLN A 150 -7.67 -7.94 -11.24
CA GLN A 150 -8.03 -8.11 -9.84
C GLN A 150 -9.33 -8.90 -9.71
N THR A 151 -9.29 -10.00 -9.01
CA THR A 151 -10.45 -10.90 -8.76
C THR A 151 -10.82 -10.99 -7.28
N ILE A 152 -9.93 -10.53 -6.41
CA ILE A 152 -10.13 -10.49 -4.96
C ILE A 152 -9.92 -9.06 -4.49
N ASP A 153 -10.93 -8.49 -3.84
CA ASP A 153 -10.86 -7.14 -3.30
C ASP A 153 -10.01 -7.10 -2.02
N ASN A 154 -9.45 -5.91 -1.73
CA ASN A 154 -8.64 -5.67 -0.54
C ASN A 154 -9.33 -6.08 0.77
N ALA A 155 -10.62 -5.81 0.94
CA ALA A 155 -11.39 -6.22 2.12
C ALA A 155 -11.41 -7.74 2.36
N LYS A 156 -11.15 -8.54 1.31
CA LYS A 156 -11.08 -10.00 1.36
C LYS A 156 -9.66 -10.54 1.45
N ASN A 157 -8.66 -9.67 1.37
CA ASN A 157 -7.26 -10.06 1.43
C ASN A 157 -6.78 -10.48 2.83
N ASN A 158 -7.48 -10.08 3.89
CA ASN A 158 -7.15 -10.39 5.29
C ASN A 158 -5.71 -9.98 5.69
N GLY A 159 -5.17 -8.89 5.11
CA GLY A 159 -3.86 -8.34 5.47
C GLY A 159 -2.65 -9.14 4.98
N VAL A 160 -2.84 -10.09 4.07
CA VAL A 160 -1.70 -10.82 3.49
C VAL A 160 -0.88 -9.92 2.60
N LEU A 161 0.41 -9.80 2.93
CA LEU A 161 1.37 -9.02 2.17
C LEU A 161 1.90 -9.82 0.97
N ARG A 162 2.09 -9.10 -0.15
CA ARG A 162 2.85 -9.57 -1.31
C ARG A 162 3.83 -8.52 -1.76
N LYS A 163 4.89 -8.98 -2.42
CA LYS A 163 5.83 -8.14 -3.14
C LYS A 163 5.91 -8.57 -4.61
N ALA A 164 6.15 -7.59 -5.47
CA ALA A 164 6.40 -7.80 -6.89
C ALA A 164 7.45 -6.82 -7.37
N TYR A 165 8.02 -7.11 -8.53
CA TYR A 165 8.96 -6.21 -9.21
C TYR A 165 8.29 -5.53 -10.40
N ASN A 166 8.75 -4.32 -10.71
CA ASN A 166 8.40 -3.66 -11.95
C ASN A 166 9.53 -2.71 -12.35
N THR A 167 9.57 -2.32 -13.62
CA THR A 167 10.56 -1.37 -14.13
C THR A 167 9.93 0.01 -14.25
N VAL A 168 10.62 1.04 -13.79
CA VAL A 168 10.24 2.43 -14.05
C VAL A 168 10.33 2.69 -15.54
N GLN A 169 9.19 2.69 -16.23
CA GLN A 169 9.13 2.94 -17.67
C GLN A 169 9.44 4.39 -18.01
N ARG A 170 8.98 5.30 -17.16
CA ARG A 170 9.16 6.74 -17.34
C ARG A 170 9.13 7.46 -16.00
N ALA A 171 10.06 8.39 -15.82
CA ALA A 171 10.04 9.39 -14.76
C ALA A 171 9.83 10.77 -15.41
N ASP A 172 8.67 11.38 -15.19
CA ASP A 172 8.33 12.67 -15.82
C ASP A 172 7.58 13.57 -14.84
N GLY A 173 8.13 14.75 -14.60
CA GLY A 173 7.60 15.69 -13.62
C GLY A 173 7.40 15.01 -12.26
N ALA A 174 6.17 15.06 -11.76
CA ALA A 174 5.76 14.54 -10.45
C ALA A 174 5.44 13.04 -10.41
N LEU A 175 5.64 12.31 -11.51
CA LEU A 175 5.18 10.94 -11.66
C LEU A 175 6.28 9.96 -12.11
N LEU A 176 6.21 8.76 -11.56
CA LEU A 176 6.80 7.54 -12.13
C LEU A 176 5.68 6.74 -12.79
N GLN A 177 5.96 6.16 -13.95
CA GLN A 177 5.04 5.29 -14.68
C GLN A 177 5.57 3.88 -14.72
N PHE A 178 4.69 2.91 -14.50
CA PHE A 178 4.90 1.48 -14.59
C PHE A 178 3.90 0.85 -15.56
N VAL A 179 4.29 -0.25 -16.19
CA VAL A 179 3.42 -1.05 -17.06
C VAL A 179 3.48 -2.49 -16.60
N PHE A 180 2.34 -3.18 -16.59
CA PHE A 180 2.30 -4.60 -16.30
C PHE A 180 2.55 -5.39 -17.59
N ASN A 181 3.78 -5.86 -17.78
CA ASN A 181 4.19 -6.57 -18.98
C ASN A 181 3.81 -8.06 -18.92
N GLN A 182 3.81 -8.72 -20.08
CA GLN A 182 3.51 -10.15 -20.23
C GLN A 182 4.63 -10.85 -21.01
N GLY A 183 4.80 -12.14 -20.78
CA GLY A 183 5.75 -12.97 -21.53
C GLY A 183 7.20 -12.57 -21.29
N ASP A 184 7.99 -12.51 -22.36
CA ASP A 184 9.44 -12.27 -22.31
C ASP A 184 9.81 -10.84 -21.89
N GLU A 185 8.87 -9.88 -21.97
CA GLU A 185 9.07 -8.52 -21.53
C GLU A 185 8.90 -8.36 -20.00
N ALA A 186 8.27 -9.35 -19.35
CA ALA A 186 7.99 -9.30 -17.92
C ALA A 186 9.17 -9.75 -17.09
N LEU A 187 9.41 -9.07 -15.95
CA LEU A 187 10.35 -9.52 -14.92
C LEU A 187 9.88 -10.87 -14.31
N PRO A 188 10.79 -11.67 -13.72
CA PRO A 188 10.42 -12.97 -13.14
C PRO A 188 9.26 -12.94 -12.14
N LEU A 189 9.23 -11.93 -11.25
CA LEU A 189 8.13 -11.68 -10.31
C LEU A 189 7.45 -10.34 -10.60
N GLU A 190 7.17 -10.06 -11.88
CA GLU A 190 6.49 -8.82 -12.23
C GLU A 190 5.08 -8.79 -11.68
N GLY A 191 4.64 -7.60 -11.29
CA GLY A 191 3.30 -7.35 -10.83
C GLY A 191 2.96 -5.86 -10.89
N ILE A 192 1.72 -5.56 -10.53
CA ILE A 192 1.19 -4.20 -10.46
C ILE A 192 0.28 -4.08 -9.23
N GLY A 193 0.09 -2.87 -8.72
CA GLY A 193 -0.79 -2.64 -7.55
C GLY A 193 -2.23 -3.05 -7.79
N GLY A 194 -2.89 -3.51 -6.74
CA GLY A 194 -4.33 -3.70 -6.67
C GLY A 194 -5.02 -2.58 -5.88
N GLY A 195 -6.35 -2.59 -5.85
CA GLY A 195 -7.11 -1.69 -4.97
C GLY A 195 -6.72 -1.91 -3.51
N GLY A 196 -6.36 -0.83 -2.79
CA GLY A 196 -5.85 -0.92 -1.42
C GLY A 196 -4.33 -0.95 -1.28
N ASP A 197 -3.54 -1.09 -2.37
CA ASP A 197 -2.09 -0.89 -2.34
C ASP A 197 -1.68 0.59 -2.39
N SER A 198 -2.65 1.48 -2.51
CA SER A 198 -2.51 2.93 -2.53
C SER A 198 -1.62 3.47 -1.40
N GLY A 199 -0.74 4.41 -1.73
CA GLY A 199 0.22 5.00 -0.80
C GLY A 199 1.41 4.10 -0.46
N GLY A 200 1.41 2.85 -0.93
CA GLY A 200 2.51 1.90 -0.77
C GLY A 200 3.74 2.29 -1.60
N PRO A 201 4.91 1.71 -1.29
CA PRO A 201 6.18 2.09 -1.87
C PRO A 201 6.44 1.48 -3.24
N ALA A 202 7.14 2.26 -4.10
CA ALA A 202 8.07 1.74 -5.08
C ALA A 202 9.48 2.00 -4.54
N TYR A 203 10.23 0.95 -4.24
CA TYR A 203 11.52 1.06 -3.56
C TYR A 203 12.62 0.20 -4.18
N ILE A 204 13.85 0.59 -3.93
CA ILE A 204 15.04 -0.23 -4.17
C ILE A 204 15.71 -0.52 -2.81
N GLN A 205 16.44 -1.63 -2.76
CA GLN A 205 17.17 -2.05 -1.57
C GLN A 205 18.66 -2.19 -1.89
N HIS A 206 19.48 -1.63 -1.01
CA HIS A 206 20.94 -1.77 -1.04
C HIS A 206 21.42 -2.23 0.35
N GLY A 207 21.79 -3.49 0.49
CA GLY A 207 22.07 -4.08 1.80
C GLY A 207 20.83 -4.01 2.69
N ASP A 208 20.97 -3.42 3.87
CA ASP A 208 19.88 -3.25 4.83
C ASP A 208 19.14 -1.89 4.66
N GLU A 209 19.51 -1.09 3.67
CA GLU A 209 18.90 0.21 3.41
C GLU A 209 17.84 0.13 2.32
N PHE A 210 16.69 0.74 2.59
CA PHE A 210 15.59 0.89 1.64
C PHE A 210 15.52 2.34 1.14
N TRP A 211 15.34 2.50 -0.16
CA TRP A 211 15.25 3.81 -0.81
C TRP A 211 13.94 3.92 -1.57
N VAL A 212 13.08 4.85 -1.17
CA VAL A 212 11.76 5.06 -1.75
C VAL A 212 11.86 6.00 -2.94
N LEU A 213 11.45 5.51 -4.12
CA LEU A 213 11.38 6.27 -5.37
C LEU A 213 10.00 6.88 -5.58
N GLY A 214 8.95 6.18 -5.15
CA GLY A 214 7.58 6.62 -5.38
C GLY A 214 6.58 6.05 -4.38
N VAL A 215 5.40 6.70 -4.32
CA VAL A 215 4.23 6.23 -3.57
C VAL A 215 3.06 6.01 -4.52
N SER A 216 2.38 4.86 -4.41
CA SER A 216 1.28 4.45 -5.30
C SER A 216 0.14 5.47 -5.27
N SER A 217 -0.24 5.99 -6.44
CA SER A 217 -1.20 7.08 -6.58
C SER A 217 -2.44 6.68 -7.37
N ARG A 218 -2.29 6.27 -8.62
CA ARG A 218 -3.41 5.97 -9.52
C ARG A 218 -2.99 5.08 -10.67
N GLY A 219 -3.97 4.61 -11.44
CA GLY A 219 -3.69 3.83 -12.63
C GLY A 219 -4.65 4.10 -13.79
N GLU A 220 -4.25 3.66 -14.97
CA GLU A 220 -5.06 3.56 -16.17
C GLU A 220 -5.40 2.09 -16.40
N PHE A 221 -6.55 1.66 -15.92
CA PHE A 221 -6.91 0.24 -15.81
C PHE A 221 -7.98 -0.21 -16.82
N GLY A 222 -8.50 0.70 -17.65
CA GLY A 222 -9.64 0.39 -18.50
C GLY A 222 -10.84 -0.10 -17.66
N SER A 223 -11.36 -1.29 -17.99
CA SER A 223 -12.50 -1.87 -17.26
C SER A 223 -12.11 -2.68 -16.02
N THR A 224 -10.85 -3.04 -15.86
CA THR A 224 -10.41 -3.97 -14.80
C THR A 224 -8.99 -3.65 -14.36
N ILE A 225 -8.79 -3.46 -13.06
CA ILE A 225 -7.47 -3.23 -12.45
C ILE A 225 -6.61 -4.49 -12.64
N GLY A 226 -5.32 -4.28 -12.95
CA GLY A 226 -4.30 -5.32 -12.92
C GLY A 226 -4.26 -6.24 -14.14
N LYS A 227 -4.87 -5.88 -15.27
CA LYS A 227 -4.64 -6.61 -16.52
C LYS A 227 -3.29 -6.26 -17.14
N TYR A 228 -2.70 -7.21 -17.86
CA TYR A 228 -1.52 -6.92 -18.67
C TYR A 228 -1.75 -5.72 -19.58
N GLY A 229 -0.73 -4.86 -19.72
CA GLY A 229 -0.81 -3.59 -20.41
C GLY A 229 -1.40 -2.44 -19.59
N ASN A 230 -1.97 -2.69 -18.40
CA ASN A 230 -2.37 -1.61 -17.51
C ASN A 230 -1.15 -0.78 -17.10
N ARG A 231 -1.39 0.51 -16.89
CA ARG A 231 -0.39 1.47 -16.42
C ARG A 231 -0.73 1.93 -15.01
N GLU A 232 0.30 2.06 -14.20
CA GLU A 232 0.20 2.61 -12.85
C GLU A 232 1.15 3.79 -12.70
N TYR A 233 0.72 4.78 -11.92
CA TYR A 233 1.45 6.00 -11.67
C TYR A 233 1.68 6.16 -10.17
N TYR A 234 2.93 6.42 -9.83
CA TYR A 234 3.38 6.72 -8.48
C TYR A 234 3.77 8.19 -8.38
N SER A 235 3.47 8.84 -7.28
CA SER A 235 4.03 10.15 -6.98
C SER A 235 5.53 10.03 -6.80
N ARG A 236 6.30 10.69 -7.66
CA ARG A 236 7.76 10.63 -7.76
C ARG A 236 8.38 11.37 -6.58
N VAL A 237 8.97 10.65 -5.63
CA VAL A 237 9.43 11.24 -4.37
C VAL A 237 10.57 12.24 -4.57
N SER A 238 11.49 11.99 -5.52
CA SER A 238 12.59 12.91 -5.85
C SER A 238 12.09 14.30 -6.29
N TYR A 239 10.95 14.38 -6.99
CA TYR A 239 10.32 15.63 -7.37
C TYR A 239 9.81 16.43 -6.16
N PHE A 240 9.37 15.75 -5.12
CA PHE A 240 8.76 16.36 -3.93
C PHE A 240 9.73 16.59 -2.77
N THR A 241 11.02 16.31 -2.92
CA THR A 241 12.02 16.42 -1.83
C THR A 241 12.01 17.78 -1.16
N HIS A 242 11.93 18.87 -1.93
CA HIS A 242 11.90 20.22 -1.37
C HIS A 242 10.66 20.47 -0.49
N TRP A 243 9.50 19.99 -0.91
CA TRP A 243 8.27 20.10 -0.12
C TRP A 243 8.35 19.22 1.13
N ILE A 244 8.84 17.99 1.01
CA ILE A 244 9.03 17.06 2.13
C ILE A 244 9.97 17.68 3.18
N ASP A 245 11.14 18.14 2.76
CA ASP A 245 12.13 18.77 3.62
C ASP A 245 11.58 20.02 4.31
N ARG A 246 10.85 20.86 3.59
CA ARG A 246 10.21 22.06 4.13
C ARG A 246 9.17 21.72 5.21
N VAL A 247 8.35 20.70 5.02
CA VAL A 247 7.35 20.29 6.02
C VAL A 247 8.04 19.68 7.23
N MET A 248 8.98 18.76 7.04
CA MET A 248 9.64 18.04 8.13
C MET A 248 10.51 18.95 8.98
N ASN A 249 11.23 19.90 8.37
CA ASN A 249 12.18 20.80 9.04
C ASN A 249 11.57 22.16 9.41
N GLY A 250 10.31 22.40 9.08
CA GLY A 250 9.58 23.61 9.48
C GLY A 250 9.47 23.75 11.00
N THR A 251 9.33 24.98 11.48
CA THR A 251 9.02 25.25 12.89
C THR A 251 7.67 24.68 13.29
N GLU A 252 7.46 24.51 14.58
CA GLU A 252 6.17 24.02 15.12
C GLU A 252 5.01 24.93 14.68
N GLN A 253 5.24 26.25 14.61
CA GLN A 253 4.23 27.23 14.16
C GLN A 253 3.92 27.06 12.66
N GLU A 254 4.93 26.91 11.81
CA GLU A 254 4.75 26.69 10.38
C GLU A 254 3.97 25.39 10.12
N ARG A 255 4.34 24.31 10.80
CA ARG A 255 3.62 23.03 10.70
C ARG A 255 2.15 23.17 11.11
N ARG A 256 1.84 23.88 12.20
CA ARG A 256 0.44 24.12 12.60
C ARG A 256 -0.34 24.90 11.53
N ASN A 257 0.28 25.86 10.88
CA ASN A 257 -0.38 26.70 9.89
C ASN A 257 -0.71 25.96 8.58
N ILE A 258 0.07 24.92 8.22
CA ILE A 258 -0.10 24.16 6.98
C ILE A 258 -0.72 22.77 7.18
N ALA A 259 -0.86 22.31 8.43
CA ALA A 259 -1.52 21.05 8.74
C ALA A 259 -3.01 21.12 8.36
N LEU A 260 -3.53 20.01 7.82
CA LEU A 260 -4.92 19.89 7.39
C LEU A 260 -5.66 18.90 8.30
N PRO A 261 -6.41 19.37 9.30
CA PRO A 261 -7.28 18.51 10.10
C PRO A 261 -8.40 17.89 9.25
N GLU A 262 -8.90 18.64 8.26
CA GLU A 262 -9.86 18.16 7.26
C GLU A 262 -9.25 18.17 5.86
N LEU A 263 -9.64 17.22 5.01
CA LEU A 263 -9.24 17.22 3.61
C LEU A 263 -10.01 18.25 2.82
N LYS A 264 -9.30 18.99 1.99
CA LYS A 264 -9.90 19.93 1.04
C LYS A 264 -10.70 19.21 -0.04
N TYR A 265 -10.24 18.03 -0.45
CA TYR A 265 -10.86 17.22 -1.48
C TYR A 265 -11.01 15.78 -0.97
N LEU A 266 -12.12 15.15 -1.29
CA LEU A 266 -12.37 13.74 -1.06
C LEU A 266 -12.31 12.97 -2.39
N MET A 267 -12.05 11.70 -2.33
CA MET A 267 -12.14 10.81 -3.49
C MET A 267 -13.60 10.72 -3.96
N ALA A 268 -13.79 10.40 -5.24
CA ALA A 268 -15.12 10.13 -5.78
C ALA A 268 -15.81 9.02 -4.98
N GLY A 269 -17.08 9.25 -4.64
CA GLY A 269 -17.87 8.32 -3.82
C GLY A 269 -17.79 8.56 -2.32
N LEU A 270 -16.86 9.39 -1.83
CA LEU A 270 -16.79 9.79 -0.42
C LEU A 270 -17.43 11.15 -0.20
N SER A 271 -18.17 11.29 0.90
CA SER A 271 -18.71 12.57 1.37
C SER A 271 -18.40 12.78 2.84
N LYS A 272 -18.49 14.02 3.30
CA LYS A 272 -18.28 14.34 4.73
C LYS A 272 -19.28 13.64 5.64
N GLU A 273 -20.48 13.38 5.14
CA GLU A 273 -21.55 12.70 5.87
C GLU A 273 -21.26 11.20 6.04
N THR A 274 -20.70 10.56 5.02
CA THR A 274 -20.44 9.10 5.03
C THR A 274 -19.09 8.73 5.67
N LEU A 275 -18.12 9.65 5.70
CA LEU A 275 -16.79 9.41 6.24
C LEU A 275 -16.76 8.83 7.66
N PRO A 276 -17.55 9.34 8.65
CA PRO A 276 -17.47 8.82 10.01
C PRO A 276 -17.80 7.33 10.11
N GLU A 277 -18.80 6.87 9.37
CA GLU A 277 -19.19 5.46 9.33
C GLU A 277 -18.10 4.62 8.64
N ILE A 278 -17.64 5.04 7.46
CA ILE A 278 -16.59 4.36 6.72
C ILE A 278 -15.32 4.26 7.58
N CYS A 279 -14.88 5.36 8.20
CA CYS A 279 -13.67 5.35 9.02
C CYS A 279 -13.80 4.53 10.31
N ALA A 280 -15.02 4.40 10.85
CA ALA A 280 -15.28 3.50 11.98
C ALA A 280 -15.22 2.02 11.57
N ASP A 281 -15.56 1.70 10.32
CA ASP A 281 -15.54 0.34 9.79
C ASP A 281 -14.12 -0.12 9.45
N ILE A 282 -13.38 0.67 8.65
CA ILE A 282 -12.06 0.29 8.14
C ILE A 282 -10.89 0.72 9.04
N GLY A 283 -11.09 1.61 10.00
CA GLY A 283 -10.04 2.13 10.88
C GLY A 283 -9.42 1.06 11.77
N ILE A 284 -8.11 1.17 12.02
CA ILE A 284 -7.38 0.31 12.96
C ILE A 284 -7.79 0.67 14.38
N LYS A 285 -8.28 -0.32 15.11
CA LYS A 285 -8.81 -0.20 16.49
C LYS A 285 -7.77 -0.52 17.54
#